data_84945b4eb7d1fc11f8700eb532cfd416
#
_entry.id   84945b4eb7d1fc11f8700eb532cfd416
#
_cell.length_a   1.000
_cell.length_b   1.000
_cell.length_c   1.000
_cell.angle_alpha   90.00
_cell.angle_beta   90.00
_cell.angle_gamma   90.00
#
_symmetry.space_group_name_H-M   'P 1'
#
loop_
_entity.id
_entity.type
_entity.pdbx_description
1 polymer ?
#
loop_
_entity_poly.entity_id
_entity_poly.type
_entity_poly.pdbx_seq_one_letter_code
_entity_poly.pdbx_strand_id
1 'polypeptide(L)'
;MKHFRRMATLAAGFLILFVLRAGASSPGTKIDFSSLDSNHAHNLSGTLYLPENAANPVPAIVLVHGTMGIDQRGELYRAPLLTAGIAIFEVDFKTGIYKGPLGRPKPDTFVPMAFAALKELRKLPSIDPNRIGIMGFSMGGNIGLRTAMETNVKKWMGNEKGFVGFALFYPVCNHFTKDFEKSGSKLTGAPMIIFYGTKDSYGEGTAVPELKKLLAEKYSFQLITVEYPGASHGFNRNGPDMNYMDPAAIGRRGHVKWDPDAANDSMTKVVAFLRENLAAK
;
A
#
# COMPACT_ATOMS: atom_id res chain seq x y z
N MET A 1 27.06 -35.94 61.93
CA MET A 1 25.89 -36.03 61.04
C MET A 1 25.36 -34.59 60.82
N LYS A 2 25.57 -34.03 59.64
CA LYS A 2 25.21 -32.64 59.32
C LYS A 2 24.03 -32.70 58.33
N HIS A 3 22.86 -32.18 58.71
CA HIS A 3 21.69 -32.08 57.88
C HIS A 3 21.80 -30.88 56.95
N PHE A 4 21.83 -31.12 55.62
CA PHE A 4 21.70 -30.10 54.57
C PHE A 4 20.23 -29.91 54.29
N ARG A 5 19.67 -28.77 54.69
CA ARG A 5 18.33 -28.30 54.21
C ARG A 5 18.49 -27.65 52.83
N ARG A 6 17.87 -28.25 51.81
CA ARG A 6 17.70 -27.62 50.49
C ARG A 6 16.51 -26.65 50.57
N MET A 7 16.82 -25.37 50.37
CA MET A 7 15.78 -24.34 50.07
C MET A 7 15.42 -24.43 48.60
N ALA A 8 14.14 -24.74 48.30
CA ALA A 8 13.58 -24.64 46.97
C ALA A 8 13.08 -23.21 46.77
N THR A 9 13.68 -22.47 45.83
CA THR A 9 13.22 -21.14 45.42
C THR A 9 12.18 -21.32 44.34
N LEU A 10 10.90 -21.04 44.67
CA LEU A 10 9.83 -20.92 43.69
C LEU A 10 10.01 -19.59 42.93
N ALA A 11 10.36 -19.67 41.66
CA ALA A 11 10.28 -18.54 40.74
C ALA A 11 8.81 -18.45 40.25
N ALA A 12 8.08 -17.46 40.73
CA ALA A 12 6.76 -17.12 40.21
C ALA A 12 6.93 -16.36 38.88
N GLY A 13 6.76 -17.06 37.77
CA GLY A 13 6.69 -16.43 36.46
C GLY A 13 5.40 -15.63 36.32
N PHE A 14 5.48 -14.32 36.29
CA PHE A 14 4.36 -13.45 35.91
C PHE A 14 4.14 -13.56 34.40
N LEU A 15 3.12 -14.30 34.02
CA LEU A 15 2.63 -14.34 32.62
C LEU A 15 1.80 -13.07 32.40
N ILE A 16 2.40 -12.04 31.80
CA ILE A 16 1.66 -10.84 31.39
C ILE A 16 0.85 -11.23 30.15
N LEU A 17 -0.44 -11.52 30.36
CA LEU A 17 -1.39 -11.69 29.28
C LEU A 17 -1.66 -10.29 28.69
N PHE A 18 -1.07 -9.99 27.53
CA PHE A 18 -1.51 -8.86 26.70
C PHE A 18 -2.87 -9.22 26.11
N VAL A 19 -3.94 -8.79 26.79
CA VAL A 19 -5.29 -8.78 26.21
C VAL A 19 -5.28 -7.68 25.13
N LEU A 20 -5.10 -8.06 23.88
CA LEU A 20 -5.40 -7.20 22.74
C LEU A 20 -6.90 -6.87 22.81
N ARG A 21 -7.25 -5.74 23.40
CA ARG A 21 -8.55 -5.13 23.18
C ARG A 21 -8.60 -4.78 21.68
N ALA A 22 -9.44 -5.48 20.93
CA ALA A 22 -9.88 -5.03 19.63
C ALA A 22 -10.61 -3.69 19.86
N GLY A 23 -9.89 -2.58 19.73
CA GLY A 23 -10.47 -1.25 19.78
C GLY A 23 -11.40 -1.12 18.57
N ALA A 24 -12.64 -0.72 18.80
CA ALA A 24 -13.51 -0.32 17.73
C ALA A 24 -12.85 0.87 17.03
N SER A 25 -12.49 0.72 15.73
CA SER A 25 -11.93 1.82 14.95
C SER A 25 -12.90 3.00 14.98
N SER A 26 -12.38 4.20 15.26
CA SER A 26 -13.19 5.43 15.16
C SER A 26 -13.90 5.49 13.81
N PRO A 27 -15.14 5.96 13.74
CA PRO A 27 -15.82 6.13 12.47
C PRO A 27 -14.97 7.04 11.58
N GLY A 28 -14.73 6.60 10.34
CA GLY A 28 -13.90 7.37 9.40
C GLY A 28 -14.57 8.70 9.02
N THR A 29 -13.78 9.71 8.78
CA THR A 29 -14.24 11.04 8.32
C THR A 29 -14.16 11.11 6.81
N LYS A 30 -15.27 11.35 6.14
CA LYS A 30 -15.31 11.56 4.69
C LYS A 30 -14.70 12.91 4.35
N ILE A 31 -13.82 12.91 3.32
CA ILE A 31 -13.19 14.11 2.77
C ILE A 31 -13.40 14.09 1.27
N ASP A 32 -14.03 15.15 0.75
CA ASP A 32 -14.18 15.36 -0.68
C ASP A 32 -13.06 16.27 -1.19
N PHE A 33 -12.50 15.97 -2.36
CA PHE A 33 -11.39 16.71 -2.96
C PHE A 33 -11.43 16.61 -4.48
N SER A 34 -10.59 17.39 -5.18
CA SER A 34 -10.51 17.40 -6.64
C SER A 34 -9.15 16.92 -7.13
N SER A 35 -9.13 16.25 -8.29
CA SER A 35 -7.91 15.90 -9.01
C SER A 35 -7.05 17.14 -9.29
N LEU A 36 -5.73 16.98 -9.38
CA LEU A 36 -4.81 18.04 -9.81
C LEU A 36 -4.82 18.29 -11.32
N ASP A 37 -5.42 17.40 -12.10
CA ASP A 37 -5.54 17.59 -13.54
C ASP A 37 -6.73 18.51 -13.86
N SER A 38 -6.45 19.79 -14.12
CA SER A 38 -7.46 20.78 -14.46
C SER A 38 -8.15 20.53 -15.82
N ASN A 39 -7.50 19.81 -16.73
CA ASN A 39 -8.07 19.47 -18.05
C ASN A 39 -9.06 18.30 -17.94
N HIS A 40 -8.90 17.47 -16.90
CA HIS A 40 -9.76 16.34 -16.60
C HIS A 40 -10.08 16.37 -15.09
N ALA A 41 -10.80 17.41 -14.68
CA ALA A 41 -11.17 17.59 -13.28
C ALA A 41 -12.14 16.48 -12.85
N HIS A 42 -11.81 15.77 -11.79
CA HIS A 42 -12.65 14.76 -11.16
C HIS A 42 -12.89 15.13 -9.71
N ASN A 43 -14.15 15.09 -9.31
CA ASN A 43 -14.50 15.15 -7.89
C ASN A 43 -14.28 13.76 -7.28
N LEU A 44 -13.49 13.72 -6.25
CA LEU A 44 -13.02 12.53 -5.57
C LEU A 44 -13.46 12.56 -4.11
N SER A 45 -13.48 11.41 -3.49
CA SER A 45 -13.67 11.31 -2.06
C SER A 45 -12.74 10.26 -1.46
N GLY A 46 -12.51 10.38 -0.16
CA GLY A 46 -11.84 9.36 0.62
C GLY A 46 -12.34 9.37 2.04
N THR A 47 -12.06 8.31 2.76
CA THR A 47 -12.37 8.21 4.19
C THR A 47 -11.08 8.20 4.99
N LEU A 48 -10.93 9.18 5.88
CA LEU A 48 -9.81 9.30 6.79
C LEU A 48 -10.11 8.55 8.08
N TYR A 49 -9.25 7.64 8.46
CA TYR A 49 -9.25 6.93 9.74
C TYR A 49 -8.01 7.37 10.52
N LEU A 50 -8.22 7.85 11.75
CA LEU A 50 -7.14 8.27 12.65
C LEU A 50 -6.90 7.23 13.74
N PRO A 51 -5.64 7.04 14.18
CA PRO A 51 -5.34 6.23 15.37
C PRO A 51 -6.05 6.79 16.62
N GLU A 52 -6.54 5.92 17.47
CA GLU A 52 -7.10 6.33 18.77
C GLU A 52 -5.99 6.87 19.68
N ASN A 53 -6.26 7.96 20.38
CA ASN A 53 -5.38 8.55 21.40
C ASN A 53 -3.93 8.85 20.90
N ALA A 54 -3.73 8.97 19.61
CA ALA A 54 -2.41 9.29 19.08
C ALA A 54 -2.04 10.75 19.38
N ALA A 55 -0.78 10.99 19.74
CA ALA A 55 -0.22 12.32 19.78
C ALA A 55 -0.20 12.90 18.35
N ASN A 56 -0.80 14.05 18.14
CA ASN A 56 -0.80 14.73 16.85
C ASN A 56 0.48 15.56 16.66
N PRO A 57 0.94 15.71 15.40
CA PRO A 57 0.46 15.09 14.17
C PRO A 57 1.02 13.66 13.98
N VAL A 58 0.23 12.79 13.31
CA VAL A 58 0.61 11.38 13.06
C VAL A 58 1.06 11.15 11.61
N PRO A 59 1.88 10.12 11.33
CA PRO A 59 2.13 9.68 9.96
C PRO A 59 0.85 9.13 9.32
N ALA A 60 0.79 9.17 7.99
CA ALA A 60 -0.36 8.68 7.26
C ALA A 60 0.03 7.89 6.00
N ILE A 61 -0.91 7.08 5.50
CA ILE A 61 -0.85 6.53 4.15
C ILE A 61 -2.10 6.94 3.34
N VAL A 62 -1.89 7.18 2.05
CA VAL A 62 -2.96 7.15 1.06
C VAL A 62 -3.12 5.70 0.62
N LEU A 63 -4.29 5.11 0.88
CA LEU A 63 -4.62 3.74 0.50
C LEU A 63 -5.41 3.74 -0.81
N VAL A 64 -4.83 3.11 -1.84
CA VAL A 64 -5.39 3.09 -3.20
C VAL A 64 -5.87 1.68 -3.55
N HIS A 65 -7.15 1.56 -3.87
CA HIS A 65 -7.80 0.31 -4.23
C HIS A 65 -7.36 -0.25 -5.60
N GLY A 66 -7.66 -1.52 -5.85
CA GLY A 66 -7.52 -2.15 -7.16
C GLY A 66 -8.63 -1.75 -8.14
N THR A 67 -8.63 -2.33 -9.34
CA THR A 67 -9.60 -2.04 -10.42
C THR A 67 -11.06 -2.25 -10.00
N MET A 68 -11.31 -3.12 -9.02
CA MET A 68 -12.67 -3.43 -8.53
C MET A 68 -13.26 -2.34 -7.62
N GLY A 69 -12.47 -1.35 -7.20
CA GLY A 69 -12.86 -0.34 -6.21
C GLY A 69 -12.42 -0.73 -4.80
N ILE A 70 -12.93 0.02 -3.80
CA ILE A 70 -12.72 -0.27 -2.38
C ILE A 70 -13.35 -1.62 -2.04
N ASP A 71 -12.62 -2.47 -1.33
CA ASP A 71 -13.07 -3.77 -0.87
C ASP A 71 -12.43 -4.14 0.49
N GLN A 72 -12.71 -5.35 0.98
CA GLN A 72 -12.26 -5.83 2.31
C GLN A 72 -10.74 -5.83 2.51
N ARG A 73 -9.93 -5.64 1.48
CA ARG A 73 -8.47 -5.47 1.64
C ARG A 73 -8.13 -4.24 2.47
N GLY A 74 -8.85 -3.13 2.28
CA GLY A 74 -8.68 -1.96 3.13
C GLY A 74 -8.94 -2.27 4.60
N GLU A 75 -9.98 -3.04 4.90
CA GLU A 75 -10.33 -3.46 6.26
C GLU A 75 -9.26 -4.36 6.90
N LEU A 76 -8.68 -5.29 6.13
CA LEU A 76 -7.65 -6.21 6.61
C LEU A 76 -6.44 -5.48 7.20
N TYR A 77 -6.01 -4.40 6.56
CA TYR A 77 -4.82 -3.64 6.97
C TYR A 77 -5.15 -2.47 7.91
N ARG A 78 -6.41 -2.04 8.00
CA ARG A 78 -6.82 -0.85 8.75
C ARG A 78 -6.49 -0.95 10.23
N ALA A 79 -6.99 -1.95 10.92
CA ALA A 79 -6.79 -2.08 12.37
C ALA A 79 -5.29 -2.19 12.75
N PRO A 80 -4.46 -3.02 12.09
CA PRO A 80 -3.03 -3.09 12.37
C PRO A 80 -2.28 -1.78 12.15
N LEU A 81 -2.59 -1.03 11.09
CA LEU A 81 -1.94 0.25 10.79
C LEU A 81 -2.34 1.33 11.81
N LEU A 82 -3.62 1.42 12.15
CA LEU A 82 -4.10 2.35 13.19
C LEU A 82 -3.47 2.02 14.55
N THR A 83 -3.37 0.74 14.91
CA THR A 83 -2.67 0.30 16.14
C THR A 83 -1.19 0.68 16.11
N ALA A 84 -0.58 0.71 14.94
CA ALA A 84 0.81 1.15 14.74
C ALA A 84 0.97 2.68 14.77
N GLY A 85 -0.09 3.44 14.98
CA GLY A 85 -0.09 4.90 15.02
C GLY A 85 -0.05 5.57 13.63
N ILE A 86 -0.43 4.85 12.57
CA ILE A 86 -0.44 5.34 11.19
C ILE A 86 -1.89 5.59 10.76
N ALA A 87 -2.20 6.83 10.38
CA ALA A 87 -3.49 7.20 9.82
C ALA A 87 -3.66 6.64 8.40
N ILE A 88 -4.91 6.39 8.00
CA ILE A 88 -5.22 5.85 6.67
C ILE A 88 -6.23 6.76 5.99
N PHE A 89 -5.90 7.22 4.80
CA PHE A 89 -6.82 7.90 3.89
C PHE A 89 -7.15 6.95 2.75
N GLU A 90 -8.24 6.21 2.88
CA GLU A 90 -8.73 5.28 1.87
C GLU A 90 -9.50 6.06 0.80
N VAL A 91 -8.93 6.16 -0.41
CA VAL A 91 -9.46 6.98 -1.49
C VAL A 91 -10.31 6.18 -2.46
N ASP A 92 -11.43 6.77 -2.90
CA ASP A 92 -12.28 6.22 -3.95
C ASP A 92 -12.00 6.93 -5.29
N PHE A 93 -11.18 6.30 -6.13
CA PHE A 93 -10.90 6.78 -7.48
C PHE A 93 -11.85 6.24 -8.54
N LYS A 94 -12.79 5.36 -8.16
CA LYS A 94 -13.69 4.70 -9.10
C LYS A 94 -15.00 5.46 -9.28
N THR A 95 -15.52 6.01 -8.19
CA THR A 95 -16.81 6.73 -8.22
C THR A 95 -16.67 8.02 -9.04
N GLY A 96 -17.18 8.03 -10.24
CA GLY A 96 -17.14 9.17 -11.16
C GLY A 96 -16.25 9.01 -12.39
N ILE A 97 -15.35 8.03 -12.45
CA ILE A 97 -14.44 7.84 -13.59
C ILE A 97 -14.78 6.58 -14.38
N TYR A 98 -15.24 5.51 -13.72
CA TYR A 98 -15.48 4.22 -14.34
C TYR A 98 -16.94 4.08 -14.77
N LYS A 99 -17.24 4.46 -16.01
CA LYS A 99 -18.59 4.35 -16.61
C LYS A 99 -18.67 3.20 -17.63
N GLY A 100 -18.31 1.96 -17.24
CA GLY A 100 -18.62 0.80 -18.07
C GLY A 100 -17.41 0.01 -18.61
N PRO A 101 -17.64 -1.08 -19.36
CA PRO A 101 -16.62 -2.06 -19.74
C PRO A 101 -15.68 -1.62 -20.87
N LEU A 102 -16.00 -0.55 -21.58
CA LEU A 102 -15.24 -0.06 -22.73
C LEU A 102 -14.38 1.14 -22.32
N GLY A 103 -13.19 0.87 -21.84
CA GLY A 103 -12.21 1.90 -21.57
C GLY A 103 -11.81 2.00 -20.11
N ARG A 104 -11.00 1.02 -19.64
CA ARG A 104 -10.30 1.19 -18.38
C ARG A 104 -9.37 2.40 -18.50
N PRO A 105 -9.51 3.42 -17.64
CA PRO A 105 -8.54 4.50 -17.63
C PRO A 105 -7.13 3.92 -17.39
N LYS A 106 -6.14 4.47 -18.09
CA LYS A 106 -4.75 4.08 -17.87
C LYS A 106 -4.33 4.48 -16.46
N PRO A 107 -3.39 3.77 -15.82
CA PRO A 107 -2.93 4.13 -14.47
C PRO A 107 -2.46 5.60 -14.37
N ASP A 108 -1.92 6.18 -15.42
CA ASP A 108 -1.49 7.59 -15.46
C ASP A 108 -2.63 8.58 -15.20
N THR A 109 -3.89 8.24 -15.56
CA THR A 109 -5.07 9.07 -15.25
C THR A 109 -5.25 9.26 -13.74
N PHE A 110 -4.83 8.30 -12.94
CA PHE A 110 -5.01 8.33 -11.49
C PHE A 110 -3.83 8.94 -10.72
N VAL A 111 -2.69 9.17 -11.38
CA VAL A 111 -1.51 9.79 -10.75
C VAL A 111 -1.80 11.17 -10.17
N PRO A 112 -2.46 12.12 -10.90
CA PRO A 112 -2.84 13.42 -10.33
C PRO A 112 -3.85 13.32 -9.19
N MET A 113 -4.64 12.24 -9.13
CA MET A 113 -5.58 12.00 -8.04
C MET A 113 -4.88 11.55 -6.76
N ALA A 114 -3.87 10.68 -6.89
CA ALA A 114 -3.07 10.24 -5.77
C ALA A 114 -2.27 11.42 -5.15
N PHE A 115 -1.71 12.29 -5.98
CA PHE A 115 -1.06 13.50 -5.49
C PHE A 115 -2.05 14.53 -4.92
N ALA A 116 -3.28 14.59 -5.43
CA ALA A 116 -4.33 15.41 -4.81
C ALA A 116 -4.63 14.92 -3.39
N ALA A 117 -4.78 13.60 -3.19
CA ALA A 117 -4.97 13.01 -1.88
C ALA A 117 -3.80 13.32 -0.92
N LEU A 118 -2.55 13.27 -1.41
CA LEU A 118 -1.37 13.70 -0.64
C LEU A 118 -1.47 15.16 -0.19
N LYS A 119 -1.87 16.05 -1.11
CA LYS A 119 -2.04 17.48 -0.78
C LYS A 119 -3.18 17.73 0.21
N GLU A 120 -4.27 16.97 0.12
CA GLU A 120 -5.37 17.09 1.10
C GLU A 120 -4.92 16.66 2.50
N LEU A 121 -4.20 15.55 2.62
CA LEU A 121 -3.67 15.12 3.91
C LEU A 121 -2.72 16.15 4.53
N ARG A 122 -1.90 16.83 3.72
CA ARG A 122 -0.97 17.87 4.19
C ARG A 122 -1.64 19.09 4.80
N LYS A 123 -2.90 19.36 4.50
CA LYS A 123 -3.68 20.47 5.06
C LYS A 123 -4.22 20.17 6.45
N LEU A 124 -4.23 18.91 6.86
CA LEU A 124 -4.87 18.46 8.09
C LEU A 124 -3.91 18.61 9.28
N PRO A 125 -4.30 19.32 10.36
CA PRO A 125 -3.44 19.50 11.53
C PRO A 125 -3.15 18.20 12.28
N SER A 126 -3.97 17.16 12.07
CA SER A 126 -3.78 15.83 12.65
C SER A 126 -2.74 14.97 11.92
N ILE A 127 -2.26 15.38 10.75
CA ILE A 127 -1.34 14.62 9.91
C ILE A 127 0.01 15.33 9.81
N ASP A 128 1.10 14.58 9.98
CA ASP A 128 2.44 15.12 9.71
C ASP A 128 2.67 15.21 8.20
N PRO A 129 2.77 16.39 7.61
CA PRO A 129 2.89 16.59 6.18
C PRO A 129 4.16 16.00 5.57
N ASN A 130 5.16 15.68 6.40
CA ASN A 130 6.44 15.11 5.98
C ASN A 130 6.48 13.58 6.08
N ARG A 131 5.45 12.94 6.63
CA ARG A 131 5.41 11.50 6.90
C ARG A 131 4.18 10.82 6.26
N ILE A 132 3.99 11.08 4.96
CA ILE A 132 2.86 10.51 4.20
C ILE A 132 3.39 9.55 3.15
N GLY A 133 3.03 8.26 3.29
CA GLY A 133 3.30 7.20 2.33
C GLY A 133 2.09 6.88 1.46
N ILE A 134 2.28 5.92 0.55
CA ILE A 134 1.21 5.37 -0.28
C ILE A 134 1.22 3.84 -0.19
N MET A 135 0.04 3.24 -0.07
CA MET A 135 -0.18 1.81 -0.12
C MET A 135 -1.21 1.51 -1.21
N GLY A 136 -0.96 0.50 -2.05
CA GLY A 136 -1.87 0.23 -3.15
C GLY A 136 -1.92 -1.24 -3.56
N PHE A 137 -3.11 -1.66 -4.05
CA PHE A 137 -3.37 -3.02 -4.50
C PHE A 137 -3.57 -3.06 -6.01
N SER A 138 -2.88 -3.97 -6.75
CA SER A 138 -3.06 -4.16 -8.19
C SER A 138 -2.91 -2.83 -8.97
N MET A 139 -3.97 -2.32 -9.57
CA MET A 139 -3.97 -0.99 -10.20
C MET A 139 -3.48 0.11 -9.23
N GLY A 140 -3.91 0.08 -7.96
CA GLY A 140 -3.42 1.01 -6.94
C GLY A 140 -1.93 0.87 -6.67
N GLY A 141 -1.40 -0.35 -6.73
CA GLY A 141 0.04 -0.61 -6.68
C GLY A 141 0.79 -0.01 -7.88
N ASN A 142 0.23 -0.13 -9.09
CA ASN A 142 0.80 0.49 -10.30
C ASN A 142 0.77 2.02 -10.23
N ILE A 143 -0.31 2.60 -9.70
CA ILE A 143 -0.39 4.05 -9.42
C ILE A 143 0.72 4.45 -8.44
N GLY A 144 0.95 3.67 -7.37
CA GLY A 144 2.04 3.88 -6.43
C GLY A 144 3.42 3.91 -7.11
N LEU A 145 3.72 2.93 -7.98
CA LEU A 145 4.96 2.93 -8.79
C LEU A 145 5.11 4.21 -9.60
N ARG A 146 4.04 4.67 -10.26
CA ARG A 146 4.07 5.89 -11.08
C ARG A 146 4.22 7.16 -10.25
N THR A 147 3.67 7.21 -9.04
CA THR A 147 3.87 8.36 -8.13
C THR A 147 5.29 8.41 -7.56
N ALA A 148 6.06 7.32 -7.64
CA ALA A 148 7.47 7.29 -7.30
C ALA A 148 8.40 7.86 -8.40
N MET A 149 7.90 8.08 -9.63
CA MET A 149 8.69 8.64 -10.73
C MET A 149 8.94 10.14 -10.54
N GLU A 150 10.19 10.57 -10.59
CA GLU A 150 10.58 11.99 -10.44
C GLU A 150 9.88 12.91 -11.45
N THR A 151 9.66 12.42 -12.68
CA THR A 151 8.94 13.18 -13.71
C THR A 151 7.51 13.46 -13.32
N ASN A 152 6.83 12.51 -12.66
CA ASN A 152 5.46 12.68 -12.18
C ASN A 152 5.40 13.58 -10.93
N VAL A 153 6.37 13.42 -10.01
CA VAL A 153 6.48 14.35 -8.87
C VAL A 153 6.69 15.77 -9.36
N LYS A 154 7.63 16.00 -10.26
CA LYS A 154 7.87 17.33 -10.83
C LYS A 154 6.63 17.91 -11.53
N LYS A 155 5.94 17.07 -12.30
CA LYS A 155 4.73 17.50 -13.04
C LYS A 155 3.59 17.93 -12.13
N TRP A 156 3.31 17.17 -11.07
CA TRP A 156 2.09 17.36 -10.27
C TRP A 156 2.31 18.03 -8.92
N MET A 157 3.54 17.95 -8.39
CA MET A 157 3.90 18.54 -7.10
C MET A 157 4.81 19.78 -7.24
N GLY A 158 5.40 19.99 -8.43
CA GLY A 158 6.35 21.09 -8.63
C GLY A 158 7.60 20.90 -7.79
N ASN A 159 7.85 21.81 -6.85
CA ASN A 159 8.98 21.75 -5.92
C ASN A 159 8.67 21.02 -4.61
N GLU A 160 7.42 20.61 -4.41
CA GLU A 160 7.03 19.85 -3.22
C GLU A 160 7.50 18.40 -3.34
N LYS A 161 7.81 17.77 -2.19
CA LYS A 161 8.14 16.34 -2.15
C LYS A 161 6.93 15.48 -2.49
N GLY A 162 7.13 14.33 -3.10
CA GLY A 162 6.14 13.27 -3.27
C GLY A 162 5.90 12.48 -1.98
N PHE A 163 5.40 11.25 -2.14
CA PHE A 163 5.28 10.30 -1.04
C PHE A 163 6.66 9.88 -0.51
N VAL A 164 6.75 9.59 0.78
CA VAL A 164 8.01 9.24 1.45
C VAL A 164 8.18 7.75 1.73
N GLY A 165 7.23 6.92 1.31
CA GLY A 165 7.30 5.46 1.42
C GLY A 165 6.23 4.80 0.57
N PHE A 166 6.53 3.62 0.01
CA PHE A 166 5.69 2.92 -0.95
C PHE A 166 5.51 1.46 -0.54
N ALA A 167 4.27 1.04 -0.24
CA ALA A 167 3.90 -0.33 0.07
C ALA A 167 2.95 -0.87 -1.00
N LEU A 168 3.44 -1.68 -1.93
CA LEU A 168 2.74 -1.99 -3.17
C LEU A 168 2.48 -3.51 -3.27
N PHE A 169 1.24 -3.86 -3.56
CA PHE A 169 0.80 -5.24 -3.67
C PHE A 169 0.52 -5.59 -5.11
N TYR A 170 1.25 -6.57 -5.66
CA TYR A 170 1.11 -7.10 -7.03
C TYR A 170 0.78 -6.01 -8.07
N PRO A 171 1.68 -5.04 -8.28
CA PRO A 171 1.40 -3.77 -8.95
C PRO A 171 1.37 -3.84 -10.49
N VAL A 172 1.34 -5.01 -11.10
CA VAL A 172 1.37 -5.24 -12.56
C VAL A 172 2.64 -4.61 -13.18
N CYS A 173 3.79 -5.06 -12.70
CA CYS A 173 5.11 -4.49 -13.01
C CYS A 173 5.47 -4.46 -14.50
N ASN A 174 5.04 -5.46 -15.29
CA ASN A 174 5.32 -5.53 -16.73
C ASN A 174 4.93 -4.27 -17.50
N HIS A 175 3.80 -3.66 -17.17
CA HIS A 175 3.35 -2.45 -17.83
C HIS A 175 4.13 -1.23 -17.33
N PHE A 176 4.40 -1.18 -16.02
CA PHE A 176 5.18 -0.10 -15.44
C PHE A 176 6.60 -0.06 -15.98
N THR A 177 7.31 -1.19 -16.01
CA THR A 177 8.72 -1.26 -16.43
C THR A 177 8.93 -0.69 -17.82
N LYS A 178 8.09 -1.06 -18.79
CA LYS A 178 8.15 -0.55 -20.16
C LYS A 178 7.98 0.96 -20.24
N ASP A 179 6.98 1.49 -19.54
CA ASP A 179 6.68 2.93 -19.53
C ASP A 179 7.79 3.70 -18.80
N PHE A 180 8.30 3.15 -17.69
CA PHE A 180 9.37 3.73 -16.90
C PHE A 180 10.66 3.89 -17.70
N GLU A 181 11.13 2.82 -18.36
CA GLU A 181 12.32 2.86 -19.19
C GLU A 181 12.17 3.85 -20.36
N LYS A 182 11.01 3.85 -21.02
CA LYS A 182 10.71 4.77 -22.13
C LYS A 182 10.66 6.23 -21.67
N SER A 183 10.24 6.49 -20.43
CA SER A 183 10.13 7.85 -19.91
C SER A 183 11.46 8.52 -19.61
N GLY A 184 12.54 7.75 -19.44
CA GLY A 184 13.84 8.25 -18.96
C GLY A 184 13.82 8.78 -17.54
N SER A 185 12.73 8.55 -16.79
CA SER A 185 12.61 9.00 -15.41
C SER A 185 13.52 8.22 -14.47
N LYS A 186 13.73 8.78 -13.26
CA LYS A 186 14.27 8.07 -12.11
C LYS A 186 13.16 7.90 -11.07
N LEU A 187 13.40 7.07 -10.07
CA LEU A 187 12.58 7.02 -8.87
C LEU A 187 13.09 8.04 -7.84
N THR A 188 12.18 8.54 -7.02
CA THR A 188 12.48 9.55 -5.98
C THR A 188 13.49 9.10 -4.90
N GLY A 189 13.84 7.80 -4.89
CA GLY A 189 14.72 7.23 -3.86
C GLY A 189 14.03 6.91 -2.53
N ALA A 190 12.75 7.25 -2.38
CA ALA A 190 12.00 6.88 -1.16
C ALA A 190 11.83 5.35 -1.05
N PRO A 191 11.91 4.77 0.17
CA PRO A 191 11.82 3.33 0.39
C PRO A 191 10.58 2.71 -0.24
N MET A 192 10.75 1.53 -0.85
CA MET A 192 9.68 0.81 -1.53
C MET A 192 9.72 -0.68 -1.21
N ILE A 193 8.54 -1.25 -0.91
CA ILE A 193 8.35 -2.68 -0.76
C ILE A 193 7.25 -3.17 -1.70
N ILE A 194 7.50 -4.30 -2.39
CA ILE A 194 6.53 -4.96 -3.25
C ILE A 194 6.25 -6.37 -2.73
N PHE A 195 4.96 -6.68 -2.56
CA PHE A 195 4.43 -7.99 -2.20
C PHE A 195 3.81 -8.65 -3.43
N TYR A 196 4.17 -9.89 -3.75
CA TYR A 196 3.67 -10.57 -4.94
C TYR A 196 3.63 -12.10 -4.79
N GLY A 197 2.75 -12.74 -5.56
CA GLY A 197 2.64 -14.19 -5.64
C GLY A 197 3.34 -14.74 -6.88
N THR A 198 3.94 -15.95 -6.79
CA THR A 198 4.61 -16.57 -7.94
C THR A 198 3.64 -17.11 -8.99
N LYS A 199 2.36 -17.33 -8.62
CA LYS A 199 1.29 -17.77 -9.53
C LYS A 199 0.36 -16.63 -9.94
N ASP A 200 0.84 -15.40 -9.82
CA ASP A 200 0.10 -14.22 -10.25
C ASP A 200 -0.19 -14.25 -11.75
N SER A 201 -1.46 -14.13 -12.12
CA SER A 201 -1.94 -14.18 -13.51
C SER A 201 -1.54 -12.98 -14.36
N TYR A 202 -0.98 -11.94 -13.76
CA TYR A 202 -0.41 -10.79 -14.47
C TYR A 202 1.11 -10.88 -14.64
N GLY A 203 1.72 -11.99 -14.20
CA GLY A 203 3.13 -12.29 -14.41
C GLY A 203 4.07 -11.69 -13.39
N GLU A 204 3.59 -11.33 -12.21
CA GLU A 204 4.43 -10.72 -11.16
C GLU A 204 5.58 -11.62 -10.70
N GLY A 205 5.40 -12.94 -10.73
CA GLY A 205 6.46 -13.90 -10.41
C GLY A 205 7.74 -13.74 -11.24
N THR A 206 7.63 -13.16 -12.44
CA THR A 206 8.78 -12.82 -13.31
C THR A 206 9.05 -11.32 -13.31
N ALA A 207 8.00 -10.51 -13.44
CA ALA A 207 8.13 -9.07 -13.63
C ALA A 207 8.72 -8.32 -12.41
N VAL A 208 8.42 -8.77 -11.19
CA VAL A 208 8.96 -8.13 -9.97
C VAL A 208 10.46 -8.39 -9.83
N PRO A 209 10.98 -9.64 -9.96
CA PRO A 209 12.41 -9.90 -9.99
C PRO A 209 13.15 -9.13 -11.09
N GLU A 210 12.58 -9.03 -12.30
CA GLU A 210 13.17 -8.28 -13.42
C GLU A 210 13.22 -6.77 -13.10
N LEU A 211 12.14 -6.19 -12.58
CA LEU A 211 12.12 -4.80 -12.14
C LEU A 211 13.15 -4.55 -11.03
N LYS A 212 13.25 -5.43 -10.03
CA LYS A 212 14.25 -5.33 -8.97
C LYS A 212 15.67 -5.29 -9.52
N LYS A 213 15.99 -6.19 -10.44
CA LYS A 213 17.29 -6.25 -11.11
C LYS A 213 17.57 -4.95 -11.88
N LEU A 214 16.64 -4.51 -12.71
CA LEU A 214 16.74 -3.27 -13.48
C LEU A 214 17.01 -2.07 -12.59
N LEU A 215 16.26 -1.92 -11.50
CA LEU A 215 16.39 -0.79 -10.57
C LEU A 215 17.74 -0.80 -9.85
N ALA A 216 18.22 -1.95 -9.43
CA ALA A 216 19.53 -2.09 -8.78
C ALA A 216 20.70 -1.76 -9.75
N GLU A 217 20.68 -2.35 -10.96
CA GLU A 217 21.78 -2.26 -11.90
C GLU A 217 21.86 -0.90 -12.62
N LYS A 218 20.70 -0.36 -13.03
CA LYS A 218 20.66 0.86 -13.88
C LYS A 218 20.42 2.14 -13.07
N TYR A 219 19.74 2.05 -11.95
CA TYR A 219 19.30 3.22 -11.17
C TYR A 219 19.84 3.25 -9.74
N SER A 220 20.64 2.26 -9.32
CA SER A 220 21.17 2.13 -7.95
C SER A 220 20.07 2.19 -6.87
N PHE A 221 18.87 1.74 -7.20
CA PHE A 221 17.70 1.73 -6.31
C PHE A 221 17.50 0.35 -5.68
N GLN A 222 17.39 0.29 -4.36
CA GLN A 222 17.21 -0.95 -3.61
C GLN A 222 15.71 -1.23 -3.39
N LEU A 223 15.12 -2.05 -4.27
CA LEU A 223 13.74 -2.51 -4.11
C LEU A 223 13.66 -3.67 -3.12
N ILE A 224 12.86 -3.51 -2.06
CA ILE A 224 12.51 -4.60 -1.15
C ILE A 224 11.36 -5.39 -1.77
N THR A 225 11.50 -6.71 -1.82
CA THR A 225 10.47 -7.60 -2.37
C THR A 225 10.12 -8.72 -1.40
N VAL A 226 8.84 -9.07 -1.32
CA VAL A 226 8.33 -10.22 -0.56
C VAL A 226 7.58 -11.12 -1.53
N GLU A 227 8.14 -12.29 -1.74
CA GLU A 227 7.59 -13.32 -2.62
C GLU A 227 6.74 -14.30 -1.82
N TYR A 228 5.58 -14.66 -2.35
CA TYR A 228 4.71 -15.70 -1.81
C TYR A 228 4.60 -16.87 -2.81
N PRO A 229 5.33 -17.98 -2.57
CA PRO A 229 5.30 -19.13 -3.45
C PRO A 229 3.89 -19.72 -3.57
N GLY A 230 3.41 -19.89 -4.80
CA GLY A 230 2.07 -20.43 -5.08
C GLY A 230 0.91 -19.46 -4.96
N ALA A 231 1.10 -18.28 -4.36
CA ALA A 231 0.04 -17.29 -4.23
C ALA A 231 -0.34 -16.68 -5.59
N SER A 232 -1.63 -16.37 -5.75
CA SER A 232 -2.20 -15.74 -6.95
C SER A 232 -2.22 -14.23 -6.87
N HIS A 233 -2.69 -13.56 -7.93
CA HIS A 233 -3.06 -12.15 -7.87
C HIS A 233 -4.12 -11.91 -6.79
N GLY A 234 -4.01 -10.83 -6.02
CA GLY A 234 -4.99 -10.53 -4.96
C GLY A 234 -5.05 -11.57 -3.84
N PHE A 235 -3.93 -12.22 -3.51
CA PHE A 235 -3.84 -13.25 -2.45
C PHE A 235 -4.39 -12.80 -1.09
N ASN A 236 -4.44 -11.51 -0.84
CA ASN A 236 -4.97 -10.89 0.38
C ASN A 236 -6.43 -10.40 0.24
N ARG A 237 -7.13 -10.82 -0.81
CA ARG A 237 -8.56 -10.56 -0.96
C ARG A 237 -9.36 -11.73 -0.42
N ASN A 238 -9.90 -11.60 0.78
CA ASN A 238 -10.77 -12.63 1.37
C ASN A 238 -12.04 -12.78 0.53
N GLY A 239 -12.31 -13.99 0.09
CA GLY A 239 -13.47 -14.31 -0.76
C GLY A 239 -13.28 -15.58 -1.56
N PRO A 240 -14.23 -15.93 -2.42
CA PRO A 240 -14.17 -17.15 -3.23
C PRO A 240 -13.01 -17.10 -4.22
N ASP A 241 -12.49 -18.28 -4.56
CA ASP A 241 -11.58 -18.48 -5.69
C ASP A 241 -12.30 -18.09 -6.98
N MET A 242 -11.71 -17.18 -7.76
CA MET A 242 -12.35 -16.61 -8.94
C MET A 242 -11.43 -16.56 -10.15
N ASN A 243 -11.95 -17.04 -11.26
CA ASN A 243 -11.39 -16.79 -12.59
C ASN A 243 -12.25 -15.76 -13.32
N TYR A 244 -11.63 -14.81 -14.01
CA TYR A 244 -12.32 -13.77 -14.75
C TYR A 244 -11.56 -13.36 -16.01
N MET A 245 -12.26 -12.75 -16.95
CA MET A 245 -11.62 -12.22 -18.15
C MET A 245 -11.01 -10.85 -17.88
N ASP A 246 -9.72 -10.71 -18.14
CA ASP A 246 -8.99 -9.45 -18.05
C ASP A 246 -7.96 -9.34 -19.18
N PRO A 247 -8.10 -8.39 -20.11
CA PRO A 247 -7.12 -8.19 -21.19
C PRO A 247 -5.70 -7.91 -20.75
N ALA A 248 -5.49 -7.43 -19.52
CA ALA A 248 -4.18 -7.16 -18.95
C ALA A 248 -3.49 -8.41 -18.37
N ALA A 249 -4.25 -9.48 -18.10
CA ALA A 249 -3.71 -10.74 -17.59
C ALA A 249 -3.08 -11.58 -18.72
N ILE A 250 -2.14 -12.45 -18.37
CA ILE A 250 -1.54 -13.42 -19.29
C ILE A 250 -2.64 -14.35 -19.81
N GLY A 251 -2.68 -14.58 -21.12
CA GLY A 251 -3.76 -15.35 -21.73
C GLY A 251 -5.15 -14.76 -21.53
N ARG A 252 -5.24 -13.46 -21.14
CA ARG A 252 -6.49 -12.73 -20.88
C ARG A 252 -7.37 -13.34 -19.79
N ARG A 253 -6.78 -14.10 -18.87
CA ARG A 253 -7.47 -14.76 -17.75
C ARG A 253 -6.84 -14.34 -16.44
N GLY A 254 -7.58 -13.54 -15.67
CA GLY A 254 -7.24 -13.22 -14.29
C GLY A 254 -7.67 -14.33 -13.34
N HIS A 255 -6.88 -14.54 -12.29
CA HIS A 255 -7.18 -15.48 -11.21
C HIS A 255 -6.89 -14.82 -9.86
N VAL A 256 -7.85 -14.86 -8.95
CA VAL A 256 -7.74 -14.37 -7.58
C VAL A 256 -8.13 -15.50 -6.63
N LYS A 257 -7.26 -15.81 -5.69
CA LYS A 257 -7.49 -16.80 -4.65
C LYS A 257 -6.97 -16.27 -3.33
N TRP A 258 -7.80 -16.35 -2.29
CA TRP A 258 -7.41 -16.03 -0.92
C TRP A 258 -6.31 -16.99 -0.42
N ASP A 259 -5.25 -16.41 0.13
CA ASP A 259 -4.16 -17.13 0.79
C ASP A 259 -3.98 -16.51 2.18
N PRO A 260 -4.49 -17.16 3.24
CA PRO A 260 -4.46 -16.59 4.59
C PRO A 260 -3.06 -16.41 5.14
N ASP A 261 -2.12 -17.29 4.80
CA ASP A 261 -0.75 -17.23 5.31
C ASP A 261 -0.01 -16.06 4.65
N ALA A 262 -0.10 -15.92 3.33
CA ALA A 262 0.45 -14.77 2.60
C ALA A 262 -0.19 -13.45 3.04
N ALA A 263 -1.49 -13.42 3.28
CA ALA A 263 -2.21 -12.25 3.74
C ALA A 263 -1.75 -11.79 5.14
N ASN A 264 -1.67 -12.72 6.10
CA ASN A 264 -1.25 -12.43 7.47
C ASN A 264 0.23 -12.01 7.56
N ASP A 265 1.11 -12.69 6.83
CA ASP A 265 2.53 -12.35 6.76
C ASP A 265 2.73 -10.97 6.10
N SER A 266 2.02 -10.68 5.00
CA SER A 266 2.09 -9.37 4.35
C SER A 266 1.59 -8.23 5.23
N MET A 267 0.57 -8.47 6.06
CA MET A 267 0.07 -7.52 7.04
C MET A 267 1.15 -7.17 8.09
N THR A 268 1.82 -8.18 8.63
CA THR A 268 2.90 -8.00 9.60
C THR A 268 4.06 -7.20 8.98
N LYS A 269 4.49 -7.58 7.79
CA LYS A 269 5.64 -6.97 7.11
C LYS A 269 5.35 -5.54 6.63
N VAL A 270 4.15 -5.27 6.14
CA VAL A 270 3.80 -3.89 5.69
C VAL A 270 3.72 -2.93 6.87
N VAL A 271 3.17 -3.37 8.00
CA VAL A 271 3.14 -2.54 9.23
C VAL A 271 4.56 -2.23 9.70
N ALA A 272 5.43 -3.24 9.77
CA ALA A 272 6.82 -3.05 10.16
C ALA A 272 7.55 -2.07 9.23
N PHE A 273 7.43 -2.27 7.90
CA PHE A 273 8.02 -1.41 6.89
C PHE A 273 7.54 0.05 7.00
N LEU A 274 6.24 0.26 7.13
CA LEU A 274 5.68 1.62 7.22
C LEU A 274 6.04 2.30 8.54
N ARG A 275 6.06 1.57 9.66
CA ARG A 275 6.53 2.13 10.94
C ARG A 275 7.96 2.62 10.87
N GLU A 276 8.86 1.84 10.28
CA GLU A 276 10.27 2.18 10.13
C GLU A 276 10.45 3.42 9.22
N ASN A 277 9.76 3.44 8.08
CA ASN A 277 10.01 4.44 7.03
C ASN A 277 9.16 5.72 7.18
N LEU A 278 8.11 5.69 7.99
CA LEU A 278 7.32 6.85 8.38
C LEU A 278 7.61 7.30 9.83
N ALA A 279 8.65 6.78 10.48
CA ALA A 279 9.08 7.26 11.79
C ALA A 279 9.54 8.73 11.73
N ALA A 280 9.40 9.46 12.84
CA ALA A 280 10.02 10.77 12.97
C ALA A 280 11.55 10.60 12.90
N LYS A 281 12.19 11.36 12.03
CA LYS A 281 13.65 11.40 11.89
C LYS A 281 14.20 12.54 12.73
#